data_dea9a51c0e7b25d76ab0f80621c3740f
#
_entry.id   dea9a51c0e7b25d76ab0f80621c3740f
#
_cell.length_a   1.000
_cell.length_b   1.000
_cell.length_c   1.000
_cell.angle_alpha   90.00
_cell.angle_beta   90.00
_cell.angle_gamma   90.00
#
_symmetry.space_group_name_H-M   'P 1'
#
loop_
_entity.id
_entity.type
_entity.pdbx_description
1 polymer ?
#
loop_
_entity_poly.entity_id
_entity_poly.type
_entity_poly.pdbx_seq_one_letter_code
_entity_poly.pdbx_strand_id
1 'polypeptide(L)'
;SVNDPETMAADAINAIQRGYDCLKIKVGVNPKLDIDRLAAVRKAVGDDVCIRIDANTAWEPKEAVRILNGMQEKGLQIELVEQPVKAHDLEGLKYVTENSYVPVLADESVFSPEDAVKIMQMRAADLVNIKLMKCGGLYNALKIVAAAGVYGVEGMVG
;
A
#
# COMPACT_ATOMS: atom_id res chain seq x y z
N SER A 1 -14.42 -3.33 -3.12
CA SER A 1 -15.32 -2.50 -2.30
C SER A 1 -15.15 -2.86 -0.84
N VAL A 2 -15.42 -1.92 0.05
CA VAL A 2 -15.33 -2.14 1.51
C VAL A 2 -16.68 -2.65 1.98
N ASN A 3 -16.76 -3.94 2.35
CA ASN A 3 -17.96 -4.62 2.81
C ASN A 3 -17.77 -5.13 4.26
N ASP A 4 -18.73 -5.89 4.77
CA ASP A 4 -18.58 -6.63 6.03
C ASP A 4 -17.50 -7.74 5.90
N PRO A 5 -16.95 -8.22 7.05
CA PRO A 5 -15.87 -9.20 7.03
C PRO A 5 -16.22 -10.52 6.31
N GLU A 6 -17.46 -11.00 6.43
CA GLU A 6 -17.89 -12.28 5.84
C GLU A 6 -17.97 -12.17 4.32
N THR A 7 -18.55 -11.09 3.80
CA THR A 7 -18.63 -10.80 2.38
C THR A 7 -17.22 -10.66 1.77
N MET A 8 -16.32 -9.94 2.44
CA MET A 8 -14.96 -9.77 1.96
C MET A 8 -14.17 -11.08 1.96
N ALA A 9 -14.38 -11.96 2.94
CA ALA A 9 -13.79 -13.29 2.96
C ALA A 9 -14.29 -14.16 1.80
N ALA A 10 -15.60 -14.12 1.52
CA ALA A 10 -16.17 -14.85 0.38
C ALA A 10 -15.66 -14.33 -0.98
N ASP A 11 -15.57 -13.01 -1.16
CA ASP A 11 -15.00 -12.38 -2.35
C ASP A 11 -13.53 -12.78 -2.55
N ALA A 12 -12.75 -12.85 -1.46
CA ALA A 12 -11.36 -13.27 -1.47
C ALA A 12 -11.21 -14.74 -1.91
N ILE A 13 -12.00 -15.66 -1.36
CA ILE A 13 -12.02 -17.07 -1.78
C ILE A 13 -12.33 -17.17 -3.30
N ASN A 14 -13.32 -16.43 -3.77
CA ASN A 14 -13.68 -16.43 -5.20
C ASN A 14 -12.51 -15.94 -6.06
N ALA A 15 -11.80 -14.89 -5.63
CA ALA A 15 -10.62 -14.40 -6.36
C ALA A 15 -9.52 -15.47 -6.44
N ILE A 16 -9.22 -16.17 -5.34
CA ILE A 16 -8.24 -17.27 -5.34
C ILE A 16 -8.67 -18.42 -6.25
N GLN A 17 -9.95 -18.80 -6.24
CA GLN A 17 -10.47 -19.83 -7.15
C GLN A 17 -10.36 -19.43 -8.62
N ARG A 18 -10.31 -18.15 -8.93
CA ARG A 18 -10.07 -17.60 -10.27
C ARG A 18 -8.59 -17.51 -10.65
N GLY A 19 -7.68 -17.92 -9.77
CA GLY A 19 -6.24 -18.00 -10.02
C GLY A 19 -5.45 -16.75 -9.60
N TYR A 20 -6.03 -15.84 -8.80
CA TYR A 20 -5.28 -14.75 -8.21
C TYR A 20 -4.52 -15.24 -6.98
N ASP A 21 -3.26 -14.88 -6.85
CA ASP A 21 -2.36 -15.21 -5.73
C ASP A 21 -2.06 -14.00 -4.84
N CYS A 22 -2.47 -12.81 -5.26
CA CYS A 22 -2.31 -11.57 -4.54
C CYS A 22 -3.62 -10.76 -4.52
N LEU A 23 -4.01 -10.28 -3.33
CA LEU A 23 -5.23 -9.52 -3.12
C LEU A 23 -4.89 -8.11 -2.64
N LYS A 24 -5.45 -7.09 -3.30
CA LYS A 24 -5.39 -5.70 -2.83
C LYS A 24 -6.71 -5.31 -2.15
N ILE A 25 -6.65 -4.94 -0.88
CA ILE A 25 -7.81 -4.65 -0.03
C ILE A 25 -7.80 -3.18 0.37
N LYS A 26 -8.91 -2.49 0.14
CA LYS A 26 -9.10 -1.11 0.59
C LYS A 26 -9.40 -1.05 2.09
N VAL A 27 -8.71 -0.13 2.78
CA VAL A 27 -8.83 0.15 4.21
C VAL A 27 -9.00 1.68 4.44
N GLY A 28 -9.06 2.12 5.70
CA GLY A 28 -9.05 3.55 6.03
C GLY A 28 -10.42 4.13 6.38
N VAL A 29 -11.49 3.30 6.37
CA VAL A 29 -12.84 3.74 6.78
C VAL A 29 -13.01 3.67 8.29
N ASN A 30 -12.58 2.58 8.90
CA ASN A 30 -12.64 2.36 10.34
C ASN A 30 -11.53 1.38 10.75
N PRO A 31 -10.50 1.83 11.49
CA PRO A 31 -9.31 1.01 11.77
C PRO A 31 -9.61 -0.33 12.45
N LYS A 32 -10.55 -0.36 13.41
CA LYS A 32 -10.95 -1.60 14.08
C LYS A 32 -11.62 -2.57 13.13
N LEU A 33 -12.58 -2.08 12.36
CA LEU A 33 -13.31 -2.89 11.39
C LEU A 33 -12.42 -3.32 10.22
N ASP A 34 -11.44 -2.51 9.84
CA ASP A 34 -10.47 -2.85 8.80
C ASP A 34 -9.58 -4.03 9.25
N ILE A 35 -9.17 -4.05 10.52
CA ILE A 35 -8.44 -5.19 11.10
C ILE A 35 -9.32 -6.45 11.11
N ASP A 36 -10.60 -6.35 11.52
CA ASP A 36 -11.51 -7.49 11.55
C ASP A 36 -11.76 -8.04 10.13
N ARG A 37 -11.91 -7.17 9.12
CA ARG A 37 -12.03 -7.53 7.71
C ARG A 37 -10.80 -8.28 7.19
N LEU A 38 -9.61 -7.74 7.47
CA LEU A 38 -8.35 -8.37 7.06
C LEU A 38 -8.13 -9.71 7.75
N ALA A 39 -8.49 -9.83 9.03
CA ALA A 39 -8.43 -11.08 9.76
C ALA A 39 -9.38 -12.14 9.17
N ALA A 40 -10.59 -11.75 8.79
CA ALA A 40 -11.53 -12.65 8.12
C ALA A 40 -11.00 -13.11 6.74
N VAL A 41 -10.46 -12.19 5.94
CA VAL A 41 -9.84 -12.51 4.65
C VAL A 41 -8.64 -13.43 4.83
N ARG A 42 -7.68 -13.11 5.71
CA ARG A 42 -6.49 -13.92 5.95
C ARG A 42 -6.86 -15.33 6.40
N LYS A 43 -7.81 -15.45 7.33
CA LYS A 43 -8.33 -16.76 7.77
C LYS A 43 -8.95 -17.56 6.62
N ALA A 44 -9.62 -16.90 5.69
CA ALA A 44 -10.30 -17.55 4.58
C ALA A 44 -9.37 -18.02 3.46
N VAL A 45 -8.29 -17.26 3.17
CA VAL A 45 -7.39 -17.56 2.05
C VAL A 45 -6.09 -18.27 2.46
N GLY A 46 -5.78 -18.35 3.76
CA GLY A 46 -4.55 -18.96 4.28
C GLY A 46 -3.34 -18.03 4.19
N ASP A 47 -2.17 -18.53 4.62
CA ASP A 47 -0.95 -17.73 4.79
C ASP A 47 -0.15 -17.53 3.49
N ASP A 48 -0.37 -18.38 2.48
CA ASP A 48 0.38 -18.34 1.21
C ASP A 48 -0.10 -17.23 0.26
N VAL A 49 -1.28 -16.67 0.50
CA VAL A 49 -1.85 -15.62 -0.34
C VAL A 49 -1.27 -14.25 0.04
N CYS A 50 -0.71 -13.54 -0.93
CA CYS A 50 -0.24 -12.18 -0.74
C CYS A 50 -1.41 -11.22 -0.46
N ILE A 51 -1.30 -10.40 0.59
CA ILE A 51 -2.28 -9.36 0.91
C ILE A 51 -1.58 -8.00 0.92
N ARG A 52 -2.03 -7.11 0.04
CA ARG A 52 -1.69 -5.69 -0.03
C ARG A 52 -2.87 -4.86 0.46
N ILE A 53 -2.62 -3.77 1.12
CA ILE A 53 -3.68 -2.85 1.55
C ILE A 53 -3.50 -1.47 0.94
N ASP A 54 -4.62 -0.78 0.70
CA ASP A 54 -4.65 0.56 0.14
C ASP A 54 -5.49 1.45 1.06
N ALA A 55 -4.83 2.40 1.71
CA ALA A 55 -5.46 3.31 2.65
C ALA A 55 -5.97 4.60 1.99
N ASN A 56 -5.60 4.86 0.72
CA ASN A 56 -6.03 6.03 -0.04
C ASN A 56 -5.98 7.33 0.78
N THR A 57 -4.84 7.62 1.40
CA THR A 57 -4.58 8.86 2.17
C THR A 57 -5.40 9.01 3.46
N ALA A 58 -5.98 7.95 4.01
CA ALA A 58 -6.99 8.04 5.06
C ALA A 58 -6.47 8.37 6.46
N TRP A 59 -5.21 8.02 6.75
CA TRP A 59 -4.70 8.07 8.12
C TRP A 59 -3.78 9.26 8.40
N GLU A 60 -3.71 9.63 9.68
CA GLU A 60 -2.64 10.49 10.19
C GLU A 60 -1.38 9.63 10.47
N PRO A 61 -0.14 10.20 10.40
CA PRO A 61 1.09 9.40 10.45
C PRO A 61 1.22 8.48 11.68
N LYS A 62 0.97 9.00 12.89
CA LYS A 62 1.02 8.19 14.11
C LYS A 62 -0.07 7.11 14.18
N GLU A 63 -1.22 7.40 13.62
CA GLU A 63 -2.32 6.46 13.53
C GLU A 63 -1.98 5.33 12.56
N ALA A 64 -1.43 5.65 11.39
CA ALA A 64 -0.96 4.69 10.40
C ALA A 64 0.03 3.67 11.02
N VAL A 65 1.07 4.17 11.69
CA VAL A 65 2.06 3.30 12.37
C VAL A 65 1.39 2.36 13.37
N ARG A 66 0.50 2.89 14.22
CA ARG A 66 -0.20 2.08 15.22
C ARG A 66 -1.06 0.99 14.59
N ILE A 67 -1.78 1.33 13.51
CA ILE A 67 -2.65 0.39 12.79
C ILE A 67 -1.81 -0.71 12.12
N LEU A 68 -0.78 -0.33 11.38
CA LEU A 68 0.08 -1.25 10.63
C LEU A 68 0.82 -2.22 11.56
N ASN A 69 1.41 -1.71 12.64
CA ASN A 69 2.10 -2.55 13.62
C ASN A 69 1.11 -3.49 14.34
N GLY A 70 -0.10 -3.01 14.67
CA GLY A 70 -1.16 -3.86 15.22
C GLY A 70 -1.66 -4.95 14.26
N MET A 71 -1.64 -4.71 12.95
CA MET A 71 -1.92 -5.74 11.95
C MET A 71 -0.83 -6.81 11.94
N GLN A 72 0.45 -6.42 12.01
CA GLN A 72 1.57 -7.36 12.06
C GLN A 72 1.58 -8.19 13.35
N GLU A 73 1.34 -7.57 14.51
CA GLU A 73 1.22 -8.27 15.79
C GLU A 73 0.11 -9.33 15.81
N LYS A 74 -0.93 -9.13 15.01
CA LYS A 74 -2.03 -10.10 14.80
C LYS A 74 -1.73 -11.17 13.75
N GLY A 75 -0.53 -11.16 13.15
CA GLY A 75 -0.13 -12.13 12.15
C GLY A 75 -0.85 -11.99 10.81
N LEU A 76 -1.33 -10.77 10.45
CA LEU A 76 -2.06 -10.57 9.20
C LEU A 76 -1.16 -10.60 7.96
N GLN A 77 0.16 -10.58 8.13
CA GLN A 77 1.16 -10.73 7.06
C GLN A 77 0.88 -9.83 5.85
N ILE A 78 0.78 -8.52 6.11
CA ILE A 78 0.57 -7.51 5.06
C ILE A 78 1.88 -7.30 4.31
N GLU A 79 1.88 -7.50 2.99
CA GLU A 79 3.06 -7.32 2.13
C GLU A 79 3.45 -5.86 2.00
N LEU A 80 2.49 -4.97 1.76
CA LEU A 80 2.70 -3.53 1.69
C LEU A 80 1.42 -2.74 1.97
N VAL A 81 1.58 -1.47 2.34
CA VAL A 81 0.52 -0.48 2.43
C VAL A 81 0.70 0.60 1.37
N GLU A 82 -0.33 0.83 0.56
CA GLU A 82 -0.37 1.90 -0.44
C GLU A 82 -0.95 3.17 0.18
N GLN A 83 -0.23 4.28 0.03
CA GLN A 83 -0.53 5.65 0.41
C GLN A 83 -1.28 5.80 1.76
N PRO A 84 -0.62 5.54 2.88
CA PRO A 84 -1.28 5.57 4.19
C PRO A 84 -1.71 6.97 4.63
N VAL A 85 -0.95 8.01 4.25
CA VAL A 85 -1.15 9.40 4.69
C VAL A 85 -1.42 10.35 3.52
N LYS A 86 -1.77 11.61 3.80
CA LYS A 86 -2.09 12.62 2.78
C LYS A 86 -0.98 12.76 1.75
N ALA A 87 -1.35 12.92 0.48
CA ALA A 87 -0.43 12.95 -0.66
C ALA A 87 0.68 14.01 -0.55
N HIS A 88 0.39 15.16 0.04
CA HIS A 88 1.33 16.26 0.22
C HIS A 88 2.20 16.15 1.49
N ASP A 89 1.84 15.25 2.42
CA ASP A 89 2.55 15.06 3.69
C ASP A 89 3.70 14.05 3.52
N LEU A 90 4.76 14.48 2.85
CA LEU A 90 5.93 13.62 2.62
C LEU A 90 6.72 13.33 3.90
N GLU A 91 6.73 14.23 4.87
CA GLU A 91 7.34 14.00 6.18
C GLU A 91 6.54 12.97 6.99
N GLY A 92 5.21 13.03 6.93
CA GLY A 92 4.34 12.03 7.51
C GLY A 92 4.50 10.67 6.84
N LEU A 93 4.63 10.63 5.50
CA LEU A 93 4.89 9.39 4.75
C LEU A 93 6.22 8.77 5.19
N LYS A 94 7.28 9.58 5.26
CA LYS A 94 8.59 9.18 5.77
C LYS A 94 8.51 8.63 7.19
N TYR A 95 7.78 9.33 8.07
CA TYR A 95 7.59 8.87 9.44
C TYR A 95 6.94 7.48 9.49
N VAL A 96 5.94 7.20 8.66
CA VAL A 96 5.33 5.87 8.58
C VAL A 96 6.33 4.84 8.08
N THR A 97 7.07 5.13 7.02
CA THR A 97 8.10 4.25 6.44
C THR A 97 9.16 3.86 7.46
N GLU A 98 9.65 4.82 8.25
CA GLU A 98 10.69 4.58 9.26
C GLU A 98 10.22 3.83 10.51
N ASN A 99 8.91 3.87 10.82
CA ASN A 99 8.36 3.35 12.09
C ASN A 99 7.38 2.17 11.92
N SER A 100 7.08 1.77 10.68
CA SER A 100 6.24 0.60 10.37
C SER A 100 7.09 -0.60 9.96
N TYR A 101 6.65 -1.80 10.34
CA TYR A 101 7.20 -3.05 9.80
C TYR A 101 6.64 -3.40 8.41
N VAL A 102 5.56 -2.74 7.99
CA VAL A 102 4.92 -2.96 6.69
C VAL A 102 5.52 -2.00 5.67
N PRO A 103 6.09 -2.48 4.55
CA PRO A 103 6.60 -1.62 3.47
C PRO A 103 5.57 -0.64 2.95
N VAL A 104 5.99 0.59 2.67
CA VAL A 104 5.14 1.69 2.22
C VAL A 104 5.30 1.94 0.73
N LEU A 105 4.20 1.92 0.00
CA LEU A 105 4.10 2.25 -1.42
C LEU A 105 3.50 3.65 -1.59
N ALA A 106 4.23 4.59 -2.18
CA ALA A 106 3.73 5.91 -2.53
C ALA A 106 2.92 5.86 -3.83
N ASP A 107 1.65 6.30 -3.79
CA ASP A 107 0.77 6.41 -4.96
C ASP A 107 0.34 7.85 -5.23
N GLU A 108 -0.56 8.41 -4.42
CA GLU A 108 -1.07 9.76 -4.63
C GLU A 108 -0.02 10.86 -4.40
N SER A 109 1.13 10.51 -3.86
CA SER A 109 2.29 11.41 -3.75
C SER A 109 3.18 11.45 -4.99
N VAL A 110 2.92 10.63 -6.03
CA VAL A 110 3.75 10.48 -7.24
C VAL A 110 2.96 10.84 -8.49
N PHE A 111 3.05 12.09 -8.95
CA PHE A 111 2.43 12.56 -10.18
C PHE A 111 3.43 12.90 -11.28
N SER A 112 4.71 12.96 -10.95
CA SER A 112 5.76 13.32 -11.90
C SER A 112 7.08 12.59 -11.60
N PRO A 113 8.04 12.58 -12.51
CA PRO A 113 9.40 12.13 -12.22
C PRO A 113 10.05 12.91 -11.07
N GLU A 114 9.77 14.20 -10.97
CA GLU A 114 10.28 15.10 -9.93
C GLU A 114 9.75 14.70 -8.54
N ASP A 115 8.44 14.38 -8.44
CA ASP A 115 7.86 13.87 -7.20
C ASP A 115 8.50 12.55 -6.78
N ALA A 116 8.66 11.63 -7.73
CA ALA A 116 9.29 10.33 -7.47
C ALA A 116 10.73 10.50 -6.95
N VAL A 117 11.54 11.35 -7.61
CA VAL A 117 12.91 11.65 -7.17
C VAL A 117 12.93 12.25 -5.77
N LYS A 118 12.02 13.17 -5.46
CA LYS A 118 11.92 13.77 -4.12
C LYS A 118 11.61 12.74 -3.05
N ILE A 119 10.65 11.84 -3.29
CA ILE A 119 10.29 10.75 -2.37
C ILE A 119 11.48 9.83 -2.12
N MET A 120 12.19 9.44 -3.18
CA MET A 120 13.37 8.59 -3.12
C MET A 120 14.52 9.25 -2.34
N GLN A 121 14.79 10.54 -2.59
CA GLN A 121 15.82 11.32 -1.88
C GLN A 121 15.52 11.42 -0.39
N MET A 122 14.26 11.62 -0.03
CA MET A 122 13.81 11.70 1.35
C MET A 122 13.73 10.32 2.04
N ARG A 123 13.78 9.23 1.26
CA ARG A 123 13.43 7.87 1.72
C ARG A 123 12.05 7.85 2.37
N ALA A 124 11.10 8.53 1.73
CA ALA A 124 9.76 8.68 2.28
C ALA A 124 8.83 7.49 1.97
N ALA A 125 9.26 6.57 1.12
CA ALA A 125 8.56 5.31 0.83
C ALA A 125 9.56 4.24 0.40
N ASP A 126 9.19 2.97 0.57
CA ASP A 126 9.98 1.81 0.14
C ASP A 126 9.77 1.52 -1.35
N LEU A 127 8.56 1.81 -1.86
CA LEU A 127 8.16 1.59 -3.25
C LEU A 127 7.41 2.80 -3.81
N VAL A 128 7.39 2.91 -5.15
CA VAL A 128 6.60 3.93 -5.86
C VAL A 128 5.63 3.30 -6.85
N ASN A 129 4.38 3.78 -6.89
CA ASN A 129 3.37 3.34 -7.83
C ASN A 129 3.38 4.22 -9.09
N ILE A 130 3.72 3.62 -10.22
CA ILE A 130 3.83 4.29 -11.53
C ILE A 130 2.53 4.09 -12.30
N LYS A 131 1.72 5.15 -12.37
CA LYS A 131 0.48 5.16 -13.16
C LYS A 131 0.64 6.10 -14.34
N LEU A 132 0.51 5.58 -15.57
CA LEU A 132 0.72 6.36 -16.80
C LEU A 132 -0.15 7.61 -16.86
N MET A 133 -1.38 7.53 -16.39
CA MET A 133 -2.31 8.65 -16.35
C MET A 133 -1.88 9.76 -15.38
N LYS A 134 -1.16 9.43 -14.29
CA LYS A 134 -0.65 10.40 -13.32
C LYS A 134 0.64 11.05 -13.81
N CYS A 135 1.60 10.27 -14.25
CA CYS A 135 2.92 10.79 -14.61
C CYS A 135 2.99 11.40 -16.02
N GLY A 136 1.88 11.41 -16.78
CA GLY A 136 1.83 12.02 -18.10
C GLY A 136 2.37 11.14 -19.22
N GLY A 137 2.24 9.82 -19.08
CA GLY A 137 2.52 8.86 -20.14
C GLY A 137 3.84 8.09 -19.99
N LEU A 138 4.13 7.27 -21.00
CA LEU A 138 5.20 6.28 -20.97
C LEU A 138 6.59 6.89 -20.80
N TYR A 139 6.86 8.04 -21.44
CA TYR A 139 8.17 8.68 -21.37
C TYR A 139 8.54 9.08 -19.92
N ASN A 140 7.61 9.67 -19.20
CA ASN A 140 7.84 10.02 -17.79
C ASN A 140 7.86 8.78 -16.89
N ALA A 141 7.05 7.76 -17.18
CA ALA A 141 7.12 6.49 -16.46
C ALA A 141 8.52 5.87 -16.55
N LEU A 142 9.14 5.86 -17.74
CA LEU A 142 10.51 5.36 -17.93
C LEU A 142 11.54 6.17 -17.14
N LYS A 143 11.37 7.49 -17.02
CA LYS A 143 12.23 8.31 -16.15
C LYS A 143 12.11 7.91 -14.68
N ILE A 144 10.87 7.66 -14.20
CA ILE A 144 10.64 7.20 -12.82
C ILE A 144 11.32 5.85 -12.60
N VAL A 145 11.16 4.90 -13.53
CA VAL A 145 11.80 3.58 -13.46
C VAL A 145 13.33 3.72 -13.40
N ALA A 146 13.90 4.57 -14.25
CA ALA A 146 15.35 4.80 -14.26
C ALA A 146 15.84 5.41 -12.93
N ALA A 147 15.12 6.40 -12.39
CA ALA A 147 15.42 6.98 -11.08
C ALA A 147 15.30 5.94 -9.96
N ALA A 148 14.25 5.15 -9.95
CA ALA A 148 14.03 4.10 -8.98
C ALA A 148 15.20 3.10 -8.94
N GLY A 149 15.69 2.69 -10.11
CA GLY A 149 16.89 1.85 -10.23
C GLY A 149 18.16 2.49 -9.64
N VAL A 150 18.35 3.81 -9.80
CA VAL A 150 19.49 4.53 -9.21
C VAL A 150 19.41 4.60 -7.68
N TYR A 151 18.23 4.82 -7.14
CA TYR A 151 18.02 4.94 -5.68
C TYR A 151 17.81 3.59 -4.98
N GLY A 152 17.73 2.47 -5.72
CA GLY A 152 17.45 1.14 -5.16
C GLY A 152 16.04 1.02 -4.61
N VAL A 153 15.09 1.76 -5.17
CA VAL A 153 13.66 1.74 -4.82
C VAL A 153 12.91 0.90 -5.86
N GLU A 154 12.00 0.07 -5.41
CA GLU A 154 11.18 -0.73 -6.32
C GLU A 154 9.99 0.07 -6.88
N GLY A 155 9.63 -0.22 -8.14
CA GLY A 155 8.48 0.37 -8.80
C GLY A 155 7.37 -0.66 -9.04
N MET A 156 6.14 -0.30 -8.71
CA MET A 156 4.94 -1.03 -9.11
C MET A 156 4.26 -0.27 -10.24
N VAL A 157 3.78 -0.98 -11.26
CA VAL A 157 2.96 -0.39 -12.33
C VAL A 157 1.50 -0.66 -12.00
N GLY A 158 0.70 0.44 -11.86
CA GLY A 158 -0.71 0.40 -11.48
C GLY A 158 -1.65 1.02 -12.52
#